data_a5d4555216b7a45e828b356ccc70c2b1
#
_entry.id   a5d4555216b7a45e828b356ccc70c2b1
#
_cell.length_a   1.000
_cell.length_b   1.000
_cell.length_c   1.000
_cell.angle_alpha   90.00
_cell.angle_beta   90.00
_cell.angle_gamma   90.00
#
_symmetry.space_group_name_H-M   'P 1'
#
loop_
_entity.id
_entity.type
_entity.pdbx_description
1 polymer ?
#
loop_
_entity_poly.entity_id
_entity_poly.type
_entity_poly.pdbx_seq_one_letter_code
_entity_poly.pdbx_strand_id
1 'polypeptide(L)'
;MNKSTFSIRKNLILLLSLSIGCVYADQDIVITGGNSAGNPKLAIVNFTNEDGSISNEITNDFKITGEFNVSNYVSSDAVDSTAQYTISGNVNTDPVSGQMQVQYQLINNTTKEVLLNQTAAFNQKSQRKAIHTIDNNVYQKLTTTPGAFTSKIALSVQQGSKYSVVIADYDGYNQKTLISTTHPISSLAWDKSGQYLSYVTYESGKPVVYVQNIAQGSRYIVANFNGSNSSPNFTPNSQQ
;
A
#
# COMPACT_ATOMS: atom_id res chain seq x y z
N MET A 1 -81.98 17.47 -31.96
CA MET A 1 -80.65 17.84 -32.51
C MET A 1 -79.66 17.93 -31.35
N ASN A 2 -78.95 16.88 -31.02
CA ASN A 2 -78.02 16.85 -29.90
C ASN A 2 -76.58 16.90 -30.44
N LYS A 3 -75.86 17.95 -30.11
CA LYS A 3 -74.40 18.06 -30.40
C LYS A 3 -73.64 17.47 -29.22
N SER A 4 -72.98 16.35 -29.42
CA SER A 4 -72.04 15.79 -28.45
C SER A 4 -70.70 16.45 -28.63
N THR A 5 -70.19 17.12 -27.59
CA THR A 5 -68.88 17.68 -27.48
C THR A 5 -67.91 16.61 -27.00
N PHE A 6 -66.92 16.27 -27.85
CA PHE A 6 -65.84 15.33 -27.56
C PHE A 6 -64.73 16.04 -26.82
N SER A 7 -64.49 15.70 -25.54
CA SER A 7 -63.43 16.25 -24.72
C SER A 7 -62.18 15.42 -24.82
N ILE A 8 -61.11 15.91 -25.45
CA ILE A 8 -59.80 15.30 -25.52
C ILE A 8 -59.05 15.58 -24.21
N ARG A 9 -58.95 14.56 -23.34
CA ARG A 9 -58.02 14.63 -22.20
C ARG A 9 -56.59 14.45 -22.68
N LYS A 10 -55.79 15.48 -22.57
CA LYS A 10 -54.32 15.40 -22.76
C LYS A 10 -53.70 14.68 -21.57
N ASN A 11 -53.27 13.41 -21.75
CA ASN A 11 -52.44 12.72 -20.78
C ASN A 11 -51.00 13.26 -20.91
N LEU A 12 -50.56 14.03 -19.91
CA LEU A 12 -49.20 14.46 -19.75
C LEU A 12 -48.40 13.29 -19.17
N ILE A 13 -47.64 12.59 -20.01
CA ILE A 13 -46.69 11.56 -19.58
C ILE A 13 -45.43 12.28 -19.10
N LEU A 14 -45.26 12.32 -17.77
CA LEU A 14 -44.03 12.82 -17.12
C LEU A 14 -42.98 11.74 -17.23
N LEU A 15 -42.04 11.87 -18.18
CA LEU A 15 -40.85 11.03 -18.24
C LEU A 15 -39.89 11.42 -17.09
N LEU A 16 -39.89 10.63 -16.04
CA LEU A 16 -38.91 10.71 -14.95
C LEU A 16 -37.61 10.07 -15.45
N SER A 17 -36.64 10.87 -15.90
CA SER A 17 -35.29 10.40 -16.22
C SER A 17 -34.56 10.05 -14.93
N LEU A 18 -34.48 8.75 -14.61
CA LEU A 18 -33.65 8.23 -13.54
C LEU A 18 -32.19 8.25 -14.00
N SER A 19 -31.46 9.29 -13.66
CA SER A 19 -30.00 9.31 -13.84
C SER A 19 -29.39 8.37 -12.81
N ILE A 20 -29.06 7.14 -13.24
CA ILE A 20 -28.22 6.23 -12.47
C ILE A 20 -26.79 6.82 -12.50
N GLY A 21 -26.44 7.57 -11.46
CA GLY A 21 -25.07 7.94 -11.20
C GLY A 21 -24.29 6.65 -10.90
N CYS A 22 -23.39 6.28 -11.80
CA CYS A 22 -22.38 5.27 -11.49
C CYS A 22 -21.49 5.86 -10.37
N VAL A 23 -21.73 5.46 -9.14
CA VAL A 23 -20.76 5.62 -8.06
C VAL A 23 -19.62 4.66 -8.38
N TYR A 24 -18.52 5.20 -8.90
CA TYR A 24 -17.27 4.46 -8.95
C TYR A 24 -16.84 4.27 -7.49
N ALA A 25 -17.07 3.09 -6.95
CA ALA A 25 -16.44 2.69 -5.70
C ALA A 25 -14.94 2.65 -5.97
N ASP A 26 -14.20 3.57 -5.36
CA ASP A 26 -12.76 3.47 -5.23
C ASP A 26 -12.52 2.18 -4.45
N GLN A 27 -12.00 1.15 -5.13
CA GLN A 27 -11.72 -0.12 -4.46
C GLN A 27 -10.39 0.06 -3.74
N ASP A 28 -10.45 0.49 -2.50
CA ASP A 28 -9.33 0.37 -1.59
C ASP A 28 -8.97 -1.12 -1.46
N ILE A 29 -7.72 -1.44 -1.77
CA ILE A 29 -7.18 -2.78 -1.50
C ILE A 29 -7.02 -2.88 0.02
N VAL A 30 -7.99 -3.46 0.69
CA VAL A 30 -7.91 -3.74 2.12
C VAL A 30 -7.16 -5.05 2.29
N ILE A 31 -5.88 -4.96 2.66
CA ILE A 31 -5.10 -6.11 3.12
C ILE A 31 -5.50 -6.35 4.58
N THR A 32 -6.35 -7.32 4.82
CA THR A 32 -6.66 -7.77 6.19
C THR A 32 -5.63 -8.80 6.61
N GLY A 33 -4.83 -8.46 7.62
CA GLY A 33 -3.97 -9.43 8.31
C GLY A 33 -4.80 -10.56 8.94
N GLY A 34 -4.14 -11.69 9.16
CA GLY A 34 -4.75 -12.89 9.75
C GLY A 34 -5.32 -12.65 11.17
N ASN A 35 -5.98 -13.68 11.71
CA ASN A 35 -6.62 -13.63 13.02
C ASN A 35 -5.61 -13.41 14.15
N SER A 36 -5.58 -12.21 14.72
CA SER A 36 -4.60 -11.75 15.73
C SER A 36 -4.91 -12.19 17.17
N ALA A 37 -5.90 -13.07 17.41
CA ALA A 37 -6.39 -13.38 18.76
C ALA A 37 -5.35 -14.01 19.72
N GLY A 38 -4.24 -14.54 19.21
CA GLY A 38 -3.13 -15.06 20.01
C GLY A 38 -1.82 -14.31 19.85
N ASN A 39 -1.81 -13.24 19.05
CA ASN A 39 -0.60 -12.50 18.72
C ASN A 39 -0.12 -11.58 19.85
N PRO A 40 1.19 -11.30 19.93
CA PRO A 40 1.74 -10.37 20.91
C PRO A 40 1.05 -9.01 20.83
N LYS A 41 0.69 -8.44 21.98
CA LYS A 41 0.11 -7.09 22.04
C LYS A 41 1.21 -6.04 21.94
N LEU A 42 1.09 -5.18 20.92
CA LEU A 42 1.98 -4.07 20.62
C LEU A 42 1.25 -2.74 20.85
N ALA A 43 1.71 -1.96 21.79
CA ALA A 43 1.24 -0.61 22.06
C ALA A 43 2.07 0.39 21.25
N ILE A 44 1.41 1.26 20.49
CA ILE A 44 2.02 2.42 19.86
C ILE A 44 1.57 3.65 20.66
N VAL A 45 2.49 4.34 21.31
CA VAL A 45 2.20 5.61 21.99
C VAL A 45 2.45 6.75 21.02
N ASN A 46 1.51 7.67 20.92
CA ASN A 46 1.68 8.86 20.09
C ASN A 46 3.01 9.53 20.42
N PHE A 47 3.79 9.79 19.38
CA PHE A 47 5.08 10.43 19.56
C PHE A 47 4.85 11.88 20.01
N THR A 48 5.72 12.37 20.86
CA THR A 48 5.61 13.77 21.30
C THR A 48 6.06 14.71 20.19
N ASN A 49 5.46 15.90 20.12
CA ASN A 49 5.74 16.96 19.15
C ASN A 49 5.45 16.57 17.68
N GLU A 50 4.49 15.69 17.45
CA GLU A 50 3.95 15.36 16.13
C GLU A 50 2.43 15.63 16.06
N ASP A 51 1.89 15.59 14.84
CA ASP A 51 0.45 15.74 14.56
C ASP A 51 -0.34 14.40 14.54
N GLY A 52 0.29 13.32 14.94
CA GLY A 52 -0.25 11.95 14.90
C GLY A 52 0.08 11.20 13.61
N SER A 53 0.65 11.82 12.60
CA SER A 53 0.91 11.17 11.31
C SER A 53 1.90 10.01 11.41
N ILE A 54 2.99 10.18 12.17
CA ILE A 54 4.03 9.16 12.35
C ILE A 54 3.48 7.96 13.12
N SER A 55 2.86 8.20 14.27
CA SER A 55 2.32 7.13 15.11
C SER A 55 1.20 6.36 14.43
N ASN A 56 0.36 7.03 13.65
CA ASN A 56 -0.70 6.38 12.88
C ASN A 56 -0.12 5.53 11.75
N GLU A 57 0.92 5.98 11.06
CA GLU A 57 1.58 5.22 10.00
C GLU A 57 2.20 3.95 10.58
N ILE A 58 2.99 4.05 11.65
CA ILE A 58 3.56 2.90 12.37
C ILE A 58 2.44 1.93 12.79
N THR A 59 1.33 2.46 13.34
CA THR A 59 0.18 1.63 13.75
C THR A 59 -0.41 0.85 12.58
N ASN A 60 -0.59 1.48 11.43
CA ASN A 60 -1.14 0.84 10.23
C ASN A 60 -0.17 -0.20 9.67
N ASP A 61 1.11 0.11 9.63
CA ASP A 61 2.16 -0.78 9.16
C ASP A 61 2.17 -2.09 9.94
N PHE A 62 2.19 -2.01 11.27
CA PHE A 62 2.16 -3.22 12.10
C PHE A 62 0.82 -3.96 12.05
N LYS A 63 -0.32 -3.27 11.84
CA LYS A 63 -1.61 -3.93 11.63
C LYS A 63 -1.65 -4.75 10.35
N ILE A 64 -1.06 -4.23 9.26
CA ILE A 64 -1.03 -4.92 7.96
C ILE A 64 -0.28 -6.26 8.05
N THR A 65 0.73 -6.38 8.92
CA THR A 65 1.46 -7.65 9.08
C THR A 65 0.58 -8.79 9.58
N GLY A 66 -0.46 -8.48 10.37
CA GLY A 66 -1.32 -9.46 11.02
C GLY A 66 -0.63 -10.28 12.12
N GLU A 67 0.63 -9.98 12.46
CA GLU A 67 1.43 -10.73 13.44
C GLU A 67 1.35 -10.16 14.85
N PHE A 68 0.78 -8.96 14.99
CA PHE A 68 0.64 -8.27 16.26
C PHE A 68 -0.81 -7.84 16.50
N ASN A 69 -1.21 -7.82 17.76
CA ASN A 69 -2.43 -7.15 18.20
C ASN A 69 -2.08 -5.70 18.55
N VAL A 70 -2.28 -4.78 17.59
CA VAL A 70 -1.77 -3.41 17.64
C VAL A 70 -2.84 -2.45 18.15
N SER A 71 -2.48 -1.64 19.16
CA SER A 71 -3.32 -0.56 19.70
C SER A 71 -2.53 0.73 19.77
N ASN A 72 -3.17 1.85 19.43
CA ASN A 72 -2.60 3.19 19.57
C ASN A 72 -3.07 3.86 20.86
N TYR A 73 -2.20 4.58 21.54
CA TYR A 73 -2.44 5.26 22.80
C TYR A 73 -1.95 6.70 22.75
N VAL A 74 -2.71 7.60 23.37
CA VAL A 74 -2.37 9.04 23.44
C VAL A 74 -1.16 9.30 24.32
N SER A 75 -0.99 8.52 25.40
CA SER A 75 0.12 8.65 26.33
C SER A 75 0.56 7.30 26.88
N SER A 76 1.76 7.25 27.46
CA SER A 76 2.31 6.04 28.07
C SER A 76 1.49 5.55 29.27
N ASP A 77 0.86 6.45 30.00
CA ASP A 77 0.03 6.10 31.16
C ASP A 77 -1.29 5.42 30.77
N ALA A 78 -1.72 5.60 29.52
CA ALA A 78 -2.93 4.98 28.96
C ALA A 78 -2.69 3.56 28.43
N VAL A 79 -1.43 3.11 28.33
CA VAL A 79 -1.09 1.80 27.76
C VAL A 79 -1.67 0.67 28.62
N ASP A 80 -2.39 -0.24 27.95
CA ASP A 80 -2.94 -1.44 28.59
C ASP A 80 -1.81 -2.25 29.25
N SER A 81 -1.98 -2.61 30.53
CA SER A 81 -1.03 -3.41 31.32
C SER A 81 -0.75 -4.80 30.70
N THR A 82 -1.60 -5.26 29.78
CA THR A 82 -1.41 -6.52 29.03
C THR A 82 -0.58 -6.37 27.78
N ALA A 83 -0.21 -5.13 27.37
CA ALA A 83 0.68 -4.89 26.25
C ALA A 83 2.07 -5.46 26.55
N GLN A 84 2.57 -6.32 25.66
CA GLN A 84 3.89 -6.95 25.82
C GLN A 84 5.02 -6.03 25.40
N TYR A 85 4.76 -5.21 24.38
CA TYR A 85 5.73 -4.27 23.82
C TYR A 85 5.12 -2.89 23.66
N THR A 86 5.96 -1.87 23.80
CA THR A 86 5.57 -0.47 23.56
C THR A 86 6.58 0.18 22.63
N ILE A 87 6.08 0.84 21.58
CA ILE A 87 6.83 1.79 20.76
C ILE A 87 6.41 3.20 21.20
N SER A 88 7.40 4.05 21.46
CA SER A 88 7.19 5.47 21.78
C SER A 88 8.34 6.30 21.22
N GLY A 89 8.13 7.60 21.09
CA GLY A 89 9.18 8.47 20.56
C GLY A 89 8.89 9.94 20.72
N ASN A 90 9.83 10.73 20.21
CA ASN A 90 9.79 12.18 20.20
C ASN A 90 10.24 12.69 18.83
N VAL A 91 9.57 13.70 18.33
CA VAL A 91 9.92 14.39 17.08
C VAL A 91 10.49 15.77 17.40
N ASN A 92 11.67 16.07 16.85
CA ASN A 92 12.25 17.40 16.87
C ASN A 92 12.38 17.90 15.45
N THR A 93 11.69 18.99 15.13
CA THR A 93 11.73 19.60 13.79
C THR A 93 12.56 20.89 13.86
N ASP A 94 13.61 20.96 13.04
CA ASP A 94 14.38 22.19 12.86
C ASP A 94 13.50 23.22 12.10
N PRO A 95 13.19 24.37 12.71
CA PRO A 95 12.26 25.33 12.12
C PRO A 95 12.84 26.07 10.90
N VAL A 96 14.15 26.02 10.68
CA VAL A 96 14.81 26.69 9.57
C VAL A 96 14.93 25.78 8.36
N SER A 97 15.40 24.55 8.55
CA SER A 97 15.63 23.59 7.47
C SER A 97 14.44 22.69 7.21
N GLY A 98 13.49 22.60 8.15
CA GLY A 98 12.39 21.62 8.11
C GLY A 98 12.85 20.17 8.26
N GLN A 99 14.10 19.95 8.68
CA GLN A 99 14.60 18.60 8.97
C GLN A 99 14.01 18.10 10.27
N MET A 100 13.48 16.87 10.21
CA MET A 100 12.92 16.17 11.38
C MET A 100 13.94 15.16 11.92
N GLN A 101 14.07 15.10 13.24
CA GLN A 101 14.76 14.05 13.96
C GLN A 101 13.75 13.32 14.82
N VAL A 102 13.60 12.04 14.59
CA VAL A 102 12.70 11.16 15.36
C VAL A 102 13.55 10.24 16.20
N GLN A 103 13.52 10.45 17.51
CA GLN A 103 14.05 9.50 18.47
C GLN A 103 12.93 8.54 18.86
N TYR A 104 13.17 7.24 18.72
CA TYR A 104 12.20 6.21 19.04
C TYR A 104 12.80 5.10 19.87
N GLN A 105 11.96 4.46 20.67
CA GLN A 105 12.33 3.33 21.49
C GLN A 105 11.29 2.22 21.42
N LEU A 106 11.78 1.00 21.54
CA LEU A 106 10.98 -0.20 21.73
C LEU A 106 11.27 -0.78 23.11
N ILE A 107 10.24 -0.96 23.90
CA ILE A 107 10.35 -1.47 25.28
C ILE A 107 9.61 -2.80 25.40
N ASN A 108 10.23 -3.78 26.04
CA ASN A 108 9.55 -4.97 26.53
C ASN A 108 8.90 -4.62 27.87
N ASN A 109 7.59 -4.58 27.93
CA ASN A 109 6.84 -4.16 29.13
C ASN A 109 6.93 -5.17 30.28
N THR A 110 7.20 -6.44 29.99
CA THR A 110 7.33 -7.49 31.00
C THR A 110 8.68 -7.38 31.71
N THR A 111 9.78 -7.26 30.96
CA THR A 111 11.14 -7.20 31.53
C THR A 111 11.59 -5.77 31.83
N LYS A 112 10.87 -4.76 31.35
CA LYS A 112 11.24 -3.33 31.37
C LYS A 112 12.52 -3.00 30.61
N GLU A 113 12.97 -3.91 29.78
CA GLU A 113 14.15 -3.75 28.94
C GLU A 113 13.87 -2.85 27.74
N VAL A 114 14.77 -1.91 27.47
CA VAL A 114 14.77 -1.12 26.23
C VAL A 114 15.44 -1.95 25.13
N LEU A 115 14.64 -2.50 24.22
CA LEU A 115 15.10 -3.34 23.14
C LEU A 115 15.74 -2.54 21.99
N LEU A 116 15.22 -1.34 21.73
CA LEU A 116 15.76 -0.37 20.76
C LEU A 116 15.68 1.04 21.34
N ASN A 117 16.68 1.86 21.08
CA ASN A 117 16.67 3.30 21.27
C ASN A 117 17.53 3.92 20.17
N GLN A 118 16.87 4.49 19.16
CA GLN A 118 17.53 4.96 17.95
C GLN A 118 16.97 6.31 17.50
N THR A 119 17.72 6.99 16.64
CA THR A 119 17.31 8.26 16.02
C THR A 119 17.34 8.12 14.51
N ALA A 120 16.29 8.56 13.85
CA ALA A 120 16.21 8.70 12.40
C ALA A 120 16.08 10.18 12.05
N ALA A 121 16.79 10.63 11.00
CA ALA A 121 16.69 11.99 10.49
C ALA A 121 16.18 11.98 9.05
N PHE A 122 15.21 12.84 8.75
CA PHE A 122 14.59 12.93 7.43
C PHE A 122 13.92 14.30 7.23
N ASN A 123 13.45 14.58 6.04
CA ASN A 123 12.60 15.72 5.74
C ASN A 123 11.19 15.24 5.37
N GLN A 124 10.24 16.15 5.26
CA GLN A 124 8.84 15.82 4.97
C GLN A 124 8.66 14.94 3.73
N LYS A 125 9.47 15.15 2.67
CA LYS A 125 9.37 14.35 1.43
C LYS A 125 9.82 12.90 1.62
N SER A 126 10.69 12.63 2.58
CA SER A 126 11.23 11.30 2.87
C SER A 126 10.65 10.69 4.15
N GLN A 127 9.70 11.36 4.80
CA GLN A 127 9.10 10.94 6.08
C GLN A 127 8.58 9.50 5.99
N ARG A 128 7.72 9.20 5.03
CA ARG A 128 7.14 7.86 4.88
C ARG A 128 8.20 6.76 4.74
N LYS A 129 9.20 6.97 3.89
CA LYS A 129 10.31 6.02 3.74
C LYS A 129 11.10 5.84 5.04
N ALA A 130 11.29 6.91 5.80
CA ALA A 130 11.99 6.85 7.09
C ALA A 130 11.18 6.09 8.14
N ILE A 131 9.85 6.28 8.20
CA ILE A 131 8.96 5.53 9.08
C ILE A 131 9.01 4.05 8.74
N HIS A 132 8.85 3.65 7.48
CA HIS A 132 8.99 2.25 7.06
C HIS A 132 10.37 1.65 7.41
N THR A 133 11.43 2.48 7.46
CA THR A 133 12.75 2.03 7.93
C THR A 133 12.76 1.80 9.44
N ILE A 134 12.11 2.67 10.21
CA ILE A 134 11.91 2.48 11.65
C ILE A 134 11.15 1.17 11.90
N ASP A 135 10.06 0.94 11.15
CA ASP A 135 9.22 -0.25 11.28
C ASP A 135 9.98 -1.53 10.93
N ASN A 136 10.84 -1.51 9.89
CA ASN A 136 11.73 -2.64 9.61
C ASN A 136 12.65 -2.96 10.78
N ASN A 137 13.25 -1.94 11.42
CA ASN A 137 14.15 -2.13 12.56
C ASN A 137 13.41 -2.71 13.78
N VAL A 138 12.23 -2.18 14.07
CA VAL A 138 11.39 -2.66 15.16
C VAL A 138 10.91 -4.07 14.90
N TYR A 139 10.39 -4.33 13.69
CA TYR A 139 9.90 -5.65 13.29
C TYR A 139 11.00 -6.70 13.39
N GLN A 140 12.18 -6.41 12.84
CA GLN A 140 13.33 -7.32 12.92
C GLN A 140 13.75 -7.61 14.37
N LYS A 141 13.65 -6.60 15.25
CA LYS A 141 13.97 -6.79 16.67
C LYS A 141 12.95 -7.68 17.37
N LEU A 142 11.67 -7.59 17.01
CA LEU A 142 10.59 -8.37 17.58
C LEU A 142 10.52 -9.81 17.06
N THR A 143 10.80 -10.00 15.74
CA THR A 143 10.55 -11.28 15.05
C THR A 143 11.83 -12.01 14.64
N THR A 144 13.01 -11.35 14.71
CA THR A 144 14.30 -11.81 14.16
C THR A 144 14.32 -11.93 12.62
N THR A 145 13.21 -11.64 11.96
CA THR A 145 13.05 -11.66 10.50
C THR A 145 13.13 -10.24 9.95
N PRO A 146 13.81 -9.99 8.82
CA PRO A 146 13.78 -8.67 8.18
C PRO A 146 12.35 -8.24 7.83
N GLY A 147 11.99 -7.00 8.13
CA GLY A 147 10.72 -6.42 7.73
C GLY A 147 10.69 -6.12 6.22
N ALA A 148 9.49 -6.03 5.67
CA ALA A 148 9.26 -5.74 4.26
C ALA A 148 8.63 -4.36 4.00
N PHE A 149 8.61 -3.47 5.00
CA PHE A 149 7.89 -2.19 4.95
C PHE A 149 8.43 -1.21 3.89
N THR A 150 9.71 -1.31 3.52
CA THR A 150 10.30 -0.52 2.43
C THR A 150 10.16 -1.16 1.05
N SER A 151 9.47 -2.30 0.94
CA SER A 151 9.24 -3.00 -0.32
C SER A 151 8.24 -2.27 -1.21
N LYS A 152 8.18 -2.69 -2.47
CA LYS A 152 7.14 -2.27 -3.43
C LYS A 152 6.34 -3.47 -3.90
N ILE A 153 5.07 -3.22 -4.20
CA ILE A 153 4.19 -4.19 -4.84
C ILE A 153 3.93 -3.78 -6.29
N ALA A 154 3.73 -4.76 -7.15
CA ALA A 154 3.26 -4.55 -8.51
C ALA A 154 1.96 -5.33 -8.72
N LEU A 155 0.96 -4.66 -9.23
CA LEU A 155 -0.39 -5.19 -9.40
C LEU A 155 -0.80 -5.10 -10.86
N SER A 156 -1.43 -6.16 -11.37
CA SER A 156 -2.19 -6.10 -12.63
C SER A 156 -3.64 -5.75 -12.27
N VAL A 157 -4.09 -4.59 -12.74
CA VAL A 157 -5.41 -4.04 -12.44
C VAL A 157 -6.23 -3.98 -13.72
N GLN A 158 -7.48 -4.49 -13.66
CA GLN A 158 -8.44 -4.36 -14.74
C GLN A 158 -9.59 -3.43 -14.32
N GLN A 159 -9.86 -2.41 -15.14
CA GLN A 159 -11.02 -1.53 -14.99
C GLN A 159 -11.77 -1.46 -16.33
N GLY A 160 -12.90 -2.15 -16.40
CA GLY A 160 -13.63 -2.31 -17.66
C GLY A 160 -12.77 -3.02 -18.73
N SER A 161 -12.53 -2.37 -19.86
CA SER A 161 -11.68 -2.88 -20.94
C SER A 161 -10.20 -2.48 -20.81
N LYS A 162 -9.84 -1.73 -19.76
CA LYS A 162 -8.49 -1.22 -19.54
C LYS A 162 -7.74 -2.09 -18.55
N TYR A 163 -6.51 -2.49 -18.92
CA TYR A 163 -5.58 -3.22 -18.08
C TYR A 163 -4.38 -2.33 -17.77
N SER A 164 -3.90 -2.37 -16.54
CA SER A 164 -2.77 -1.55 -16.12
C SER A 164 -1.85 -2.34 -15.18
N VAL A 165 -0.56 -2.06 -15.25
CA VAL A 165 0.38 -2.42 -14.18
C VAL A 165 0.54 -1.21 -13.30
N VAL A 166 0.22 -1.36 -12.02
CA VAL A 166 0.37 -0.34 -10.99
C VAL A 166 1.46 -0.78 -10.02
N ILE A 167 2.38 0.11 -9.74
CA ILE A 167 3.39 -0.05 -8.68
C ILE A 167 2.99 0.82 -7.51
N ALA A 168 3.09 0.28 -6.31
CA ALA A 168 2.82 1.00 -5.07
C ALA A 168 3.87 0.66 -4.00
N ASP A 169 3.89 1.41 -2.91
CA ASP A 169 4.56 0.99 -1.69
C ASP A 169 3.84 -0.25 -1.13
N TYR A 170 4.48 -0.98 -0.22
CA TYR A 170 3.97 -2.27 0.26
C TYR A 170 2.55 -2.20 0.86
N ASP A 171 2.16 -1.04 1.37
CA ASP A 171 0.87 -0.74 1.98
C ASP A 171 -0.16 -0.11 1.03
N GLY A 172 0.17 -0.07 -0.27
CA GLY A 172 -0.69 0.46 -1.32
C GLY A 172 -0.57 1.95 -1.58
N TYR A 173 0.25 2.70 -0.83
CA TYR A 173 0.49 4.13 -1.09
C TYR A 173 1.39 4.39 -2.30
N ASN A 174 1.49 5.66 -2.71
CA ASN A 174 2.34 6.12 -3.82
C ASN A 174 2.12 5.35 -5.12
N GLN A 175 0.86 5.05 -5.43
CA GLN A 175 0.50 4.32 -6.64
C GLN A 175 0.97 5.05 -7.90
N LYS A 176 1.63 4.32 -8.77
CA LYS A 176 2.09 4.79 -10.08
C LYS A 176 1.74 3.77 -11.15
N THR A 177 0.97 4.19 -12.15
CA THR A 177 0.74 3.38 -13.34
C THR A 177 2.00 3.30 -14.17
N LEU A 178 2.53 2.09 -14.34
CA LEU A 178 3.71 1.83 -15.14
C LEU A 178 3.36 1.67 -16.62
N ILE A 179 2.30 0.94 -16.92
CA ILE A 179 1.76 0.69 -18.27
C ILE A 179 0.25 0.61 -18.23
N SER A 180 -0.38 0.98 -19.32
CA SER A 180 -1.82 0.86 -19.51
C SER A 180 -2.14 0.48 -20.95
N THR A 181 -3.01 -0.52 -21.14
CA THR A 181 -3.38 -1.10 -22.41
C THR A 181 -4.82 -1.60 -22.39
N THR A 182 -5.40 -1.92 -23.55
CA THR A 182 -6.69 -2.60 -23.69
C THR A 182 -6.57 -4.13 -23.74
N HIS A 183 -5.36 -4.66 -23.59
CA HIS A 183 -5.08 -6.09 -23.66
C HIS A 183 -4.69 -6.63 -22.27
N PRO A 184 -5.01 -7.87 -21.95
CA PRO A 184 -4.65 -8.48 -20.66
C PRO A 184 -3.16 -8.40 -20.37
N ILE A 185 -2.84 -8.17 -19.10
CA ILE A 185 -1.49 -8.22 -18.55
C ILE A 185 -1.49 -9.21 -17.38
N SER A 186 -0.47 -10.05 -17.29
CA SER A 186 -0.36 -11.07 -16.25
C SER A 186 1.10 -11.39 -15.91
N SER A 187 1.29 -12.28 -14.93
CA SER A 187 2.59 -12.88 -14.60
C SER A 187 3.68 -11.85 -14.30
N LEU A 188 3.40 -10.96 -13.34
CA LEU A 188 4.35 -9.94 -12.90
C LEU A 188 5.45 -10.59 -12.04
N ALA A 189 6.71 -10.23 -12.30
CA ALA A 189 7.83 -10.61 -11.43
C ALA A 189 8.85 -9.48 -11.34
N TRP A 190 9.29 -9.18 -10.10
CA TRP A 190 10.35 -8.24 -9.81
C TRP A 190 11.72 -8.88 -9.96
N ASP A 191 12.68 -8.10 -10.44
CA ASP A 191 14.08 -8.44 -10.22
C ASP A 191 14.48 -8.17 -8.76
N LYS A 192 15.58 -8.76 -8.32
CA LYS A 192 16.06 -8.61 -6.94
C LYS A 192 16.39 -7.16 -6.54
N SER A 193 16.77 -6.33 -7.49
CA SER A 193 17.12 -4.92 -7.23
C SER A 193 15.90 -4.00 -7.15
N GLY A 194 14.72 -4.46 -7.61
CA GLY A 194 13.53 -3.64 -7.73
C GLY A 194 13.62 -2.59 -8.85
N GLN A 195 14.60 -2.72 -9.77
CA GLN A 195 14.76 -1.81 -10.90
C GLN A 195 14.02 -2.26 -12.15
N TYR A 196 13.77 -3.56 -12.27
CA TYR A 196 13.11 -4.15 -13.42
C TYR A 196 11.88 -4.95 -13.00
N LEU A 197 10.86 -4.87 -13.85
CA LEU A 197 9.64 -5.69 -13.73
C LEU A 197 9.44 -6.46 -15.03
N SER A 198 9.29 -7.76 -14.97
CA SER A 198 8.84 -8.57 -16.09
C SER A 198 7.34 -8.81 -16.02
N TYR A 199 6.70 -8.92 -17.17
CA TYR A 199 5.28 -9.21 -17.30
C TYR A 199 4.94 -9.79 -18.67
N VAL A 200 3.77 -10.43 -18.75
CA VAL A 200 3.19 -10.92 -20.01
C VAL A 200 2.09 -9.96 -20.45
N THR A 201 2.09 -9.56 -21.72
CA THR A 201 0.97 -8.82 -22.32
C THR A 201 0.54 -9.43 -23.65
N TYR A 202 -0.73 -9.22 -24.02
CA TYR A 202 -1.35 -9.73 -25.23
C TYR A 202 -1.51 -8.63 -26.30
N GLU A 203 -0.79 -7.50 -26.21
CA GLU A 203 -0.89 -6.37 -27.15
C GLU A 203 -0.66 -6.77 -28.60
N SER A 204 0.11 -7.80 -28.88
CA SER A 204 0.40 -8.32 -30.23
C SER A 204 -0.54 -9.44 -30.69
N GLY A 205 -1.66 -9.67 -29.99
CA GLY A 205 -2.60 -10.76 -30.27
C GLY A 205 -2.17 -12.14 -29.75
N LYS A 206 -0.98 -12.25 -29.16
CA LYS A 206 -0.46 -13.45 -28.50
C LYS A 206 0.31 -13.04 -27.23
N PRO A 207 0.55 -13.96 -26.29
CA PRO A 207 1.35 -13.66 -25.12
C PRO A 207 2.80 -13.37 -25.48
N VAL A 208 3.33 -12.25 -25.02
CA VAL A 208 4.73 -11.82 -25.17
C VAL A 208 5.27 -11.39 -23.82
N VAL A 209 6.47 -11.83 -23.49
CA VAL A 209 7.15 -11.43 -22.23
C VAL A 209 7.97 -10.18 -22.46
N TYR A 210 7.72 -9.18 -21.65
CA TYR A 210 8.49 -7.93 -21.59
C TYR A 210 9.23 -7.81 -20.27
N VAL A 211 10.36 -7.12 -20.31
CA VAL A 211 11.04 -6.56 -19.15
C VAL A 211 11.05 -5.05 -19.28
N GLN A 212 10.67 -4.37 -18.23
CA GLN A 212 10.60 -2.91 -18.18
C GLN A 212 11.51 -2.36 -17.08
N ASN A 213 12.30 -1.34 -17.43
CA ASN A 213 13.03 -0.53 -16.46
C ASN A 213 12.07 0.46 -15.80
N ILE A 214 11.96 0.41 -14.48
CA ILE A 214 10.99 1.21 -13.72
C ILE A 214 11.32 2.71 -13.75
N ALA A 215 12.59 3.05 -13.65
CA ALA A 215 13.04 4.43 -13.60
C ALA A 215 12.97 5.12 -14.97
N GLN A 216 13.38 4.40 -16.02
CA GLN A 216 13.45 4.92 -17.38
C GLN A 216 12.14 4.78 -18.15
N GLY A 217 11.25 3.86 -17.74
CA GLY A 217 10.02 3.54 -18.44
C GLY A 217 10.22 2.78 -19.76
N SER A 218 11.48 2.50 -20.14
CA SER A 218 11.81 1.72 -21.32
C SER A 218 11.52 0.24 -21.12
N ARG A 219 11.03 -0.45 -22.16
CA ARG A 219 10.79 -1.90 -22.12
C ARG A 219 11.35 -2.59 -23.35
N TYR A 220 11.70 -3.86 -23.20
CA TYR A 220 12.17 -4.72 -24.29
C TYR A 220 11.56 -6.12 -24.19
N ILE A 221 11.51 -6.80 -25.32
CA ILE A 221 10.97 -8.16 -25.44
C ILE A 221 12.04 -9.16 -25.01
N VAL A 222 11.64 -10.09 -24.13
CA VAL A 222 12.50 -11.21 -23.70
C VAL A 222 12.07 -12.51 -24.34
N ALA A 223 10.78 -12.76 -24.49
CA ALA A 223 10.28 -13.95 -25.17
C ALA A 223 9.08 -13.61 -26.06
N ASN A 224 9.19 -14.02 -27.33
CA ASN A 224 8.15 -13.84 -28.34
C ASN A 224 8.13 -15.06 -29.29
N PHE A 225 8.28 -16.27 -28.74
CA PHE A 225 8.28 -17.50 -29.51
C PHE A 225 6.89 -17.85 -30.02
N ASN A 226 6.80 -18.75 -30.99
CA ASN A 226 5.54 -19.33 -31.40
C ASN A 226 4.97 -20.18 -30.27
N GLY A 227 3.67 -20.01 -29.98
CA GLY A 227 2.99 -20.66 -28.87
C GLY A 227 2.91 -19.78 -27.61
N SER A 228 2.94 -20.40 -26.44
CA SER A 228 2.75 -19.70 -25.18
C SER A 228 4.08 -19.16 -24.62
N ASN A 229 4.10 -17.88 -24.26
CA ASN A 229 5.18 -17.24 -23.52
C ASN A 229 4.60 -16.78 -22.17
N SER A 230 5.01 -17.36 -21.07
CA SER A 230 4.38 -17.14 -19.76
C SER A 230 5.37 -17.27 -18.60
N SER A 231 4.92 -16.84 -17.42
CA SER A 231 5.62 -17.07 -16.14
C SER A 231 7.09 -16.64 -16.12
N PRO A 232 7.39 -15.38 -16.53
CA PRO A 232 8.75 -14.88 -16.42
C PRO A 232 9.18 -14.85 -14.95
N ASN A 233 10.46 -15.12 -14.72
CA ASN A 233 11.09 -14.93 -13.43
C ASN A 233 12.55 -14.52 -13.63
N PHE A 234 13.08 -13.71 -12.72
CA PHE A 234 14.49 -13.35 -12.73
C PHE A 234 15.32 -14.37 -11.99
N THR A 235 16.55 -14.56 -12.43
CA THR A 235 17.54 -15.36 -11.68
C THR A 235 17.91 -14.63 -10.37
N PRO A 236 18.34 -15.36 -9.31
CA PRO A 236 18.63 -14.77 -8.02
C PRO A 236 19.69 -13.65 -8.03
N ASN A 237 20.58 -13.65 -9.01
CA ASN A 237 21.61 -12.64 -9.21
C ASN A 237 21.19 -11.51 -10.17
N SER A 238 19.95 -11.53 -10.68
CA SER A 238 19.41 -10.60 -11.70
C SER A 238 20.26 -10.52 -12.98
N GLN A 239 21.15 -11.47 -13.19
CA GLN A 239 21.85 -11.66 -14.46
C GLN A 239 21.04 -12.65 -15.29
N GLN A 240 20.88 -12.37 -16.55
CA GLN A 240 20.16 -13.24 -17.48
C GLN A 240 20.90 -14.56 -17.68
#